data_bcb4122bdea472b534a43188e380618d
#
_entry.id   bcb4122bdea472b534a43188e380618d
#
_cell.length_a   1.000
_cell.length_b   1.000
_cell.length_c   1.000
_cell.angle_alpha   90.00
_cell.angle_beta   90.00
_cell.angle_gamma   90.00
#
_symmetry.space_group_name_H-M   'P 1'
#
loop_
_entity.id
_entity.type
_entity.pdbx_description
1 polymer ?
#
loop_
_entity_poly.entity_id
_entity_poly.type
_entity_poly.pdbx_seq_one_letter_code
_entity_poly.pdbx_strand_id
1 'polypeptide(L)'
;MDEGVVVELKKSSADYPMVVEEVMRIEKKIFPKHESLSRSFDEELGKKNSGLLYIYTSGEVAGYVMFSWPSSLLAVITKLAVKEKHRRQGYGEALLRAAIKKCKTRNIQRISLHVDPSRSPAVNLYKKLGFRIDSLVEKYYAADRDAYRMYLDSDADV
;
A
#
# COMPACT_ATOMS: atom_id res chain seq x y z
N MET A 1 1.21 -2.59 -22.14
CA MET A 1 0.99 -2.72 -20.69
C MET A 1 -0.38 -3.34 -20.46
N ASP A 2 -0.46 -4.37 -19.65
CA ASP A 2 -1.71 -5.10 -19.42
C ASP A 2 -2.70 -4.27 -18.61
N GLU A 3 -3.93 -4.22 -19.09
CA GLU A 3 -5.01 -3.46 -18.48
C GLU A 3 -5.60 -4.20 -17.27
N GLY A 4 -5.75 -3.49 -16.15
CA GLY A 4 -6.48 -3.98 -14.99
C GLY A 4 -5.82 -5.07 -14.17
N VAL A 5 -4.57 -5.45 -14.49
CA VAL A 5 -3.84 -6.46 -13.72
C VAL A 5 -2.81 -5.80 -12.82
N VAL A 6 -2.48 -6.48 -11.72
CA VAL A 6 -1.45 -6.00 -10.80
C VAL A 6 -0.06 -6.28 -11.38
N VAL A 7 0.76 -5.25 -11.43
CA VAL A 7 2.12 -5.31 -11.99
C VAL A 7 3.11 -4.84 -10.94
N GLU A 8 4.24 -5.53 -10.87
CA GLU A 8 5.35 -5.10 -9.99
C GLU A 8 6.18 -4.02 -10.68
N LEU A 9 6.43 -2.92 -9.97
CA LEU A 9 7.30 -1.85 -10.46
C LEU A 9 8.75 -2.29 -10.40
N LYS A 10 9.45 -2.24 -11.54
CA LYS A 10 10.86 -2.62 -11.64
C LYS A 10 11.67 -1.45 -12.21
N LYS A 11 12.79 -1.12 -11.58
CA LYS A 11 13.67 -0.03 -12.02
C LYS A 11 14.19 -0.22 -13.44
N SER A 12 14.34 -1.47 -13.87
CA SER A 12 14.81 -1.81 -15.22
C SER A 12 13.74 -1.66 -16.30
N SER A 13 12.48 -1.47 -15.92
CA SER A 13 11.37 -1.35 -16.85
C SER A 13 11.41 0.03 -17.55
N ALA A 14 11.09 0.04 -18.86
CA ALA A 14 10.94 1.27 -19.61
C ALA A 14 9.81 2.16 -19.06
N ASP A 15 8.81 1.56 -18.39
CA ASP A 15 7.67 2.27 -17.82
C ASP A 15 7.96 2.89 -16.47
N TYR A 16 9.11 2.60 -15.86
CA TYR A 16 9.44 3.05 -14.51
C TYR A 16 9.27 4.57 -14.29
N PRO A 17 9.84 5.44 -15.14
CA PRO A 17 9.71 6.88 -14.90
C PRO A 17 8.26 7.36 -14.93
N MET A 18 7.47 6.85 -15.87
CA MET A 18 6.06 7.24 -16.00
C MET A 18 5.25 6.79 -14.80
N VAL A 19 5.45 5.54 -14.37
CA VAL A 19 4.72 4.99 -13.21
C VAL A 19 5.05 5.76 -11.94
N VAL A 20 6.34 6.03 -11.70
CA VAL A 20 6.78 6.81 -10.53
C VAL A 20 6.12 8.19 -10.52
N GLU A 21 6.11 8.88 -11.66
CA GLU A 21 5.50 10.20 -11.75
C GLU A 21 4.00 10.16 -11.43
N GLU A 22 3.28 9.20 -11.98
CA GLU A 22 1.84 9.08 -11.73
C GLU A 22 1.54 8.70 -10.29
N VAL A 23 2.33 7.80 -9.70
CA VAL A 23 2.17 7.43 -8.29
C VAL A 23 2.40 8.64 -7.38
N MET A 24 3.42 9.45 -7.66
CA MET A 24 3.67 10.67 -6.90
C MET A 24 2.51 11.65 -6.98
N ARG A 25 1.86 11.77 -8.12
CA ARG A 25 0.67 12.61 -8.28
C ARG A 25 -0.50 12.11 -7.43
N ILE A 26 -0.71 10.78 -7.41
CA ILE A 26 -1.76 10.17 -6.58
C ILE A 26 -1.47 10.44 -5.09
N GLU A 27 -0.22 10.26 -4.67
CA GLU A 27 0.22 10.53 -3.30
C GLU A 27 -0.14 11.95 -2.87
N LYS A 28 0.24 12.93 -3.67
CA LYS A 28 -0.02 14.34 -3.36
C LYS A 28 -1.51 14.66 -3.26
N LYS A 29 -2.32 14.01 -4.10
CA LYS A 29 -3.75 14.29 -4.17
C LYS A 29 -4.53 13.63 -3.02
N ILE A 30 -4.19 12.39 -2.68
CA ILE A 30 -4.95 11.59 -1.71
C ILE A 30 -4.51 11.84 -0.28
N PHE A 31 -3.20 11.98 -0.05
CA PHE A 31 -2.67 12.10 1.30
C PHE A 31 -2.32 13.54 1.66
N PRO A 32 -2.59 13.97 2.90
CA PRO A 32 -2.17 15.28 3.37
C PRO A 32 -0.65 15.43 3.25
N LYS A 33 -0.21 16.68 3.14
CA LYS A 33 1.21 17.02 2.92
C LYS A 33 2.16 16.31 3.90
N HIS A 34 1.80 16.24 5.15
CA HIS A 34 2.63 15.64 6.19
C HIS A 34 2.61 14.10 6.20
N GLU A 35 1.68 13.48 5.46
CA GLU A 35 1.60 12.03 5.30
C GLU A 35 2.14 11.58 3.95
N SER A 36 2.27 12.49 2.99
CA SER A 36 2.66 12.15 1.63
C SER A 36 4.14 11.79 1.55
N LEU A 37 4.44 10.73 0.81
CA LEU A 37 5.81 10.30 0.52
C LEU A 37 6.40 10.99 -0.71
N SER A 38 5.69 11.96 -1.32
CA SER A 38 6.13 12.55 -2.59
C SER A 38 7.54 13.13 -2.58
N ARG A 39 8.01 13.62 -1.42
CA ARG A 39 9.36 14.19 -1.27
C ARG A 39 10.44 13.13 -1.08
N SER A 40 10.09 11.95 -0.58
CA SER A 40 11.02 10.88 -0.27
C SER A 40 10.69 9.59 -1.02
N PHE A 41 9.89 9.68 -2.08
CA PHE A 41 9.40 8.52 -2.81
C PHE A 41 10.55 7.71 -3.40
N ASP A 42 11.50 8.39 -4.07
CA ASP A 42 12.66 7.72 -4.65
C ASP A 42 13.52 7.07 -3.57
N GLU A 43 13.65 7.71 -2.42
CA GLU A 43 14.39 7.17 -1.28
C GLU A 43 13.72 5.91 -0.76
N GLU A 44 12.39 5.91 -0.60
CA GLU A 44 11.64 4.73 -0.17
C GLU A 44 11.76 3.57 -1.17
N LEU A 45 11.61 3.86 -2.47
CA LEU A 45 11.77 2.85 -3.51
C LEU A 45 13.20 2.35 -3.63
N GLY A 46 14.17 3.18 -3.26
CA GLY A 46 15.58 2.83 -3.28
C GLY A 46 15.98 1.89 -2.15
N LYS A 47 15.15 1.73 -1.12
CA LYS A 47 15.45 0.82 -0.03
C LYS A 47 15.46 -0.61 -0.55
N LYS A 48 16.45 -1.38 -0.10
CA LYS A 48 16.67 -2.75 -0.53
C LYS A 48 15.46 -3.66 -0.30
N ASN A 49 14.75 -3.43 0.81
CA ASN A 49 13.63 -4.29 1.25
C ASN A 49 12.30 -3.55 1.11
N SER A 50 12.04 -3.02 -0.07
CA SER A 50 10.77 -2.37 -0.38
C SER A 50 10.27 -2.80 -1.75
N GLY A 51 8.98 -2.62 -1.99
CA GLY A 51 8.37 -2.92 -3.26
C GLY A 51 7.13 -2.08 -3.50
N LEU A 52 6.74 -2.00 -4.76
CA LEU A 52 5.52 -1.33 -5.18
C LEU A 52 4.84 -2.14 -6.26
N LEU A 53 3.54 -2.35 -6.10
CA LEU A 53 2.67 -2.96 -7.10
C LEU A 53 1.66 -1.90 -7.55
N TYR A 54 1.29 -1.92 -8.81
CA TYR A 54 0.34 -0.96 -9.37
C TYR A 54 -0.60 -1.61 -10.37
N ILE A 55 -1.68 -0.92 -10.67
CA ILE A 55 -2.62 -1.31 -11.73
C ILE A 55 -2.70 -0.17 -12.73
N TYR A 56 -2.54 -0.50 -14.01
CA TYR A 56 -2.67 0.43 -15.11
C TYR A 56 -3.95 0.11 -15.86
N THR A 57 -4.78 1.11 -16.10
CA THR A 57 -6.01 0.96 -16.86
C THR A 57 -6.46 2.31 -17.42
N SER A 58 -7.14 2.28 -18.57
CA SER A 58 -7.65 3.50 -19.21
C SER A 58 -6.57 4.55 -19.44
N GLY A 59 -5.36 4.12 -19.81
CA GLY A 59 -4.25 5.00 -20.13
C GLY A 59 -3.54 5.62 -18.94
N GLU A 60 -3.76 5.14 -17.73
CA GLU A 60 -3.15 5.72 -16.53
C GLU A 60 -2.99 4.70 -15.41
N VAL A 61 -2.19 5.05 -14.41
CA VAL A 61 -2.10 4.27 -13.17
C VAL A 61 -3.36 4.53 -12.36
N ALA A 62 -4.13 3.46 -12.11
CA ALA A 62 -5.39 3.55 -11.35
C ALA A 62 -5.16 3.53 -9.84
N GLY A 63 -4.13 2.83 -9.40
CA GLY A 63 -3.82 2.70 -7.99
C GLY A 63 -2.51 1.96 -7.77
N TYR A 64 -2.06 1.94 -6.51
CA TYR A 64 -0.81 1.29 -6.14
C TYR A 64 -0.82 0.86 -4.68
N VAL A 65 0.05 -0.08 -4.35
CA VAL A 65 0.37 -0.45 -2.97
C VAL A 65 1.88 -0.45 -2.81
N MET A 66 2.36 0.18 -1.74
CA MET A 66 3.77 0.21 -1.40
C MET A 66 3.97 -0.53 -0.08
N PHE A 67 5.00 -1.36 -0.01
CA PHE A 67 5.28 -2.15 1.18
C PHE A 67 6.78 -2.33 1.36
N SER A 68 7.17 -2.67 2.59
CA SER A 68 8.57 -2.93 2.93
C SER A 68 8.63 -4.09 3.92
N TRP A 69 9.82 -4.69 4.06
CA TRP A 69 10.05 -5.74 5.05
C TRP A 69 11.32 -5.41 5.84
N PRO A 70 11.15 -4.69 6.98
CA PRO A 70 12.28 -4.27 7.80
C PRO A 70 13.04 -5.45 8.41
N SER A 71 12.43 -6.62 8.47
CA SER A 71 13.09 -7.85 8.91
C SER A 71 12.63 -9.01 8.05
N SER A 72 13.25 -10.17 8.22
CA SER A 72 12.85 -11.39 7.50
C SER A 72 11.47 -11.93 7.93
N LEU A 73 10.92 -11.43 9.03
CA LEU A 73 9.66 -11.95 9.60
C LEU A 73 8.51 -10.94 9.51
N LEU A 74 8.81 -9.67 9.30
CA LEU A 74 7.81 -8.60 9.38
C LEU A 74 7.78 -7.78 8.09
N ALA A 75 6.60 -7.56 7.56
CA ALA A 75 6.36 -6.60 6.48
C ALA A 75 5.42 -5.49 6.94
N VAL A 76 5.50 -4.34 6.30
CA VAL A 76 4.66 -3.20 6.56
C VAL A 76 4.04 -2.73 5.24
N ILE A 77 2.72 -2.59 5.20
CA ILE A 77 2.04 -1.89 4.10
C ILE A 77 2.18 -0.40 4.39
N THR A 78 2.94 0.28 3.56
CA THR A 78 3.26 1.70 3.76
C THR A 78 2.17 2.60 3.22
N LYS A 79 1.66 2.28 2.02
CA LYS A 79 0.60 3.05 1.36
C LYS A 79 -0.24 2.13 0.49
N LEU A 80 -1.53 2.44 0.43
CA LEU A 80 -2.47 1.83 -0.51
C LEU A 80 -3.41 2.94 -0.97
N ALA A 81 -3.47 3.17 -2.27
CA ALA A 81 -4.29 4.22 -2.82
C ALA A 81 -4.87 3.83 -4.18
N VAL A 82 -6.11 4.21 -4.43
CA VAL A 82 -6.79 4.06 -5.71
C VAL A 82 -7.39 5.41 -6.06
N LYS A 83 -7.20 5.86 -7.30
CA LYS A 83 -7.79 7.11 -7.78
C LYS A 83 -9.31 7.06 -7.63
N GLU A 84 -9.91 8.19 -7.28
CA GLU A 84 -11.36 8.28 -7.02
C GLU A 84 -12.19 7.71 -8.17
N LYS A 85 -11.85 8.06 -9.41
CA LYS A 85 -12.60 7.59 -10.58
C LYS A 85 -12.44 6.10 -10.87
N HIS A 86 -11.49 5.44 -10.25
CA HIS A 86 -11.26 4.01 -10.40
C HIS A 86 -11.68 3.19 -9.18
N ARG A 87 -12.31 3.83 -8.21
CA ARG A 87 -12.81 3.14 -7.01
C ARG A 87 -14.04 2.30 -7.31
N ARG A 88 -14.36 1.37 -6.39
CA ARG A 88 -15.49 0.46 -6.48
C ARG A 88 -15.38 -0.53 -7.64
N GLN A 89 -14.16 -0.81 -8.11
CA GLN A 89 -13.88 -1.80 -9.13
C GLN A 89 -13.03 -2.96 -8.62
N GLY A 90 -12.79 -3.01 -7.30
CA GLY A 90 -12.00 -4.08 -6.68
C GLY A 90 -10.50 -3.90 -6.78
N TYR A 91 -9.99 -2.77 -7.24
CA TYR A 91 -8.55 -2.57 -7.43
C TYR A 91 -7.79 -2.50 -6.10
N GLY A 92 -8.35 -1.86 -5.09
CA GLY A 92 -7.73 -1.82 -3.76
C GLY A 92 -7.57 -3.22 -3.17
N GLU A 93 -8.59 -4.04 -3.31
CA GLU A 93 -8.54 -5.42 -2.84
C GLU A 93 -7.52 -6.24 -3.64
N ALA A 94 -7.50 -6.10 -4.96
CA ALA A 94 -6.55 -6.82 -5.82
C ALA A 94 -5.10 -6.46 -5.47
N LEU A 95 -4.82 -5.18 -5.25
CA LEU A 95 -3.50 -4.71 -4.87
C LEU A 95 -3.09 -5.26 -3.50
N LEU A 96 -3.98 -5.20 -2.53
CA LEU A 96 -3.67 -5.68 -1.18
C LEU A 96 -3.47 -7.20 -1.17
N ARG A 97 -4.31 -7.95 -1.88
CA ARG A 97 -4.14 -9.41 -2.00
C ARG A 97 -2.81 -9.77 -2.64
N ALA A 98 -2.40 -9.03 -3.67
CA ALA A 98 -1.12 -9.26 -4.34
C ALA A 98 0.06 -8.97 -3.40
N ALA A 99 -0.01 -7.90 -2.62
CA ALA A 99 1.02 -7.58 -1.64
C ALA A 99 1.11 -8.66 -0.55
N ILE A 100 -0.02 -9.13 -0.05
CA ILE A 100 -0.07 -10.22 0.93
C ILE A 100 0.58 -11.47 0.36
N LYS A 101 0.25 -11.82 -0.89
CA LYS A 101 0.83 -12.98 -1.56
C LYS A 101 2.36 -12.87 -1.68
N LYS A 102 2.85 -11.68 -2.04
CA LYS A 102 4.30 -11.43 -2.10
C LYS A 102 4.97 -11.64 -0.75
N CYS A 103 4.35 -11.18 0.32
CA CYS A 103 4.87 -11.39 1.66
C CYS A 103 4.90 -12.87 2.04
N LYS A 104 3.84 -13.61 1.71
CA LYS A 104 3.77 -15.05 1.99
C LYS A 104 4.87 -15.83 1.25
N THR A 105 5.17 -15.46 0.01
CA THR A 105 6.25 -16.14 -0.75
C THR A 105 7.63 -15.89 -0.14
N ARG A 106 7.78 -14.85 0.68
CA ARG A 106 9.02 -14.53 1.39
C ARG A 106 9.06 -15.09 2.82
N ASN A 107 8.03 -15.88 3.19
CA ASN A 107 7.90 -16.44 4.53
C ASN A 107 7.77 -15.36 5.63
N ILE A 108 7.21 -14.22 5.28
CA ILE A 108 6.89 -13.16 6.25
C ILE A 108 5.79 -13.69 7.17
N GLN A 109 5.98 -13.53 8.48
CA GLN A 109 5.04 -14.04 9.49
C GLN A 109 3.96 -13.04 9.84
N ARG A 110 4.26 -11.75 9.80
CA ARG A 110 3.29 -10.70 10.16
C ARG A 110 3.39 -9.54 9.20
N ILE A 111 2.23 -9.05 8.79
CA ILE A 111 2.10 -7.83 7.98
C ILE A 111 1.37 -6.80 8.84
N SER A 112 1.94 -5.63 9.01
CA SER A 112 1.32 -4.55 9.78
C SER A 112 1.07 -3.33 8.92
N LEU A 113 0.19 -2.46 9.39
CA LEU A 113 -0.11 -1.18 8.75
C LEU A 113 -0.69 -0.19 9.77
N HIS A 114 -0.70 1.07 9.39
CA HIS A 114 -1.39 2.13 10.12
C HIS A 114 -2.46 2.71 9.20
N VAL A 115 -3.64 3.00 9.76
CA VAL A 115 -4.75 3.58 8.99
C VAL A 115 -5.52 4.56 9.88
N ASP A 116 -5.94 5.68 9.29
CA ASP A 116 -6.81 6.64 9.96
C ASP A 116 -8.17 5.99 10.22
N PRO A 117 -8.65 5.95 11.48
CA PRO A 117 -9.96 5.34 11.79
C PRO A 117 -11.13 5.92 11.00
N SER A 118 -11.04 7.17 10.56
CA SER A 118 -12.09 7.82 9.78
C SER A 118 -12.17 7.34 8.34
N ARG A 119 -11.14 6.64 7.85
CA ARG A 119 -11.14 6.07 6.50
C ARG A 119 -11.86 4.72 6.50
N SER A 120 -13.16 4.75 6.71
CA SER A 120 -13.97 3.54 6.87
C SER A 120 -13.85 2.53 5.72
N PRO A 121 -13.85 2.94 4.44
CA PRO A 121 -13.67 1.96 3.36
C PRO A 121 -12.34 1.22 3.44
N ALA A 122 -11.25 1.91 3.80
CA ALA A 122 -9.94 1.28 3.95
C ALA A 122 -9.92 0.32 5.13
N VAL A 123 -10.42 0.76 6.29
CA VAL A 123 -10.50 -0.10 7.49
C VAL A 123 -11.31 -1.36 7.19
N ASN A 124 -12.45 -1.21 6.53
CA ASN A 124 -13.31 -2.35 6.19
C ASN A 124 -12.62 -3.31 5.22
N LEU A 125 -11.86 -2.79 4.25
CA LEU A 125 -11.10 -3.62 3.33
C LEU A 125 -10.04 -4.44 4.07
N TYR A 126 -9.29 -3.80 4.97
CA TYR A 126 -8.28 -4.50 5.75
C TYR A 126 -8.92 -5.61 6.61
N LYS A 127 -10.02 -5.32 7.29
CA LYS A 127 -10.75 -6.32 8.08
C LYS A 127 -11.24 -7.47 7.21
N LYS A 128 -11.77 -7.17 6.03
CA LYS A 128 -12.24 -8.18 5.07
C LYS A 128 -11.14 -9.18 4.72
N LEU A 129 -9.91 -8.72 4.60
CA LEU A 129 -8.78 -9.57 4.24
C LEU A 129 -8.08 -10.19 5.45
N GLY A 130 -8.64 -10.03 6.64
CA GLY A 130 -8.18 -10.71 7.84
C GLY A 130 -7.32 -9.88 8.78
N PHE A 131 -7.09 -8.61 8.46
CA PHE A 131 -6.35 -7.73 9.38
C PHE A 131 -7.17 -7.45 10.63
N ARG A 132 -6.49 -7.39 11.77
CA ARG A 132 -7.09 -7.10 13.07
C ARG A 132 -6.52 -5.81 13.62
N ILE A 133 -7.34 -5.06 14.37
CA ILE A 133 -6.88 -3.89 15.09
C ILE A 133 -6.09 -4.37 16.31
N ASP A 134 -4.85 -3.91 16.43
CA ASP A 134 -3.98 -4.18 17.57
C ASP A 134 -4.11 -3.07 18.61
N SER A 135 -4.06 -1.83 18.16
CA SER A 135 -4.07 -0.68 19.06
C SER A 135 -4.48 0.60 18.32
N LEU A 136 -4.84 1.61 19.12
CA LEU A 136 -5.00 2.98 18.65
C LEU A 136 -3.72 3.74 19.00
N VAL A 137 -3.06 4.31 17.99
CA VAL A 137 -1.87 5.12 18.17
C VAL A 137 -2.27 6.58 18.09
N GLU A 138 -2.33 7.25 19.23
CA GLU A 138 -2.73 8.65 19.31
C GLU A 138 -1.72 9.56 18.65
N LYS A 139 -2.21 10.59 17.96
CA LYS A 139 -1.40 11.63 17.32
C LYS A 139 -0.38 11.08 16.31
N TYR A 140 -0.70 9.96 15.66
CA TYR A 140 0.21 9.31 14.74
C TYR A 140 0.51 10.17 13.50
N TYR A 141 -0.55 10.71 12.88
CA TYR A 141 -0.40 11.52 11.67
C TYR A 141 -0.20 12.99 11.98
N ALA A 142 -0.91 13.51 12.99
CA ALA A 142 -0.88 14.91 13.40
C ALA A 142 -1.46 15.00 14.81
N ALA A 143 -1.39 16.20 15.41
CA ALA A 143 -1.85 16.43 16.79
C ALA A 143 -3.31 16.03 17.03
N ASP A 144 -4.16 16.08 15.98
CA ASP A 144 -5.58 15.76 16.04
C ASP A 144 -5.94 14.51 15.22
N ARG A 145 -4.94 13.72 14.80
CA ARG A 145 -5.17 12.57 13.92
C ARG A 145 -4.46 11.33 14.43
N ASP A 146 -5.27 10.37 14.85
CA ASP A 146 -4.81 9.08 15.35
C ASP A 146 -4.72 8.06 14.22
N ALA A 147 -4.14 6.90 14.51
CA ALA A 147 -4.13 5.77 13.60
C ALA A 147 -4.49 4.48 14.34
N TYR A 148 -5.25 3.61 13.67
CA TYR A 148 -5.28 2.22 14.07
C TYR A 148 -4.00 1.56 13.57
N ARG A 149 -3.38 0.77 14.44
CA ARG A 149 -2.36 -0.18 14.04
C ARG A 149 -3.06 -1.52 13.83
N MET A 150 -2.92 -2.05 12.62
CA MET A 150 -3.55 -3.32 12.26
C MET A 150 -2.49 -4.34 11.83
N TYR A 151 -2.79 -5.61 11.98
CA TYR A 151 -1.87 -6.66 11.60
C TYR A 151 -2.59 -7.88 11.03
N LEU A 152 -1.87 -8.63 10.21
CA LEU A 152 -2.29 -9.91 9.66
C LEU A 152 -1.16 -10.91 9.90
N ASP A 153 -1.46 -12.02 10.56
CA ASP A 153 -0.51 -13.11 10.78
C ASP A 153 -0.67 -14.16 9.70
N SER A 154 0.44 -14.54 9.07
CA SER A 154 0.42 -15.50 7.98
C SER A 154 0.09 -16.93 8.43
N ASP A 155 0.28 -17.23 9.70
CA ASP A 155 0.00 -18.56 10.27
C ASP A 155 -1.51 -18.80 10.48
N ALA A 156 -2.33 -17.75 10.34
CA ALA A 156 -3.77 -17.84 10.55
C ALA A 156 -4.48 -18.75 9.55
N ASP A 157 -3.80 -19.08 8.44
CA ASP A 157 -4.36 -19.87 7.34
C ASP A 157 -4.04 -21.38 7.44
N VAL A 158 -3.37 -21.78 8.47
CA VAL A 158 -2.96 -23.19 8.60
C VAL A 158 -4.09 -24.05 9.14
#